data_2c3eb7b72e6a40c18ed1cce1e8945870
#
_entry.id   2c3eb7b72e6a40c18ed1cce1e8945870
#
_cell.length_a   1.000
_cell.length_b   1.000
_cell.length_c   1.000
_cell.angle_alpha   90.00
_cell.angle_beta   90.00
_cell.angle_gamma   90.00
#
_symmetry.space_group_name_H-M   'P 1'
#
loop_
_entity.id
_entity.type
_entity.pdbx_description
1 polymer ?
#
loop_
_entity_poly.entity_id
_entity_poly.type
_entity_poly.pdbx_seq_one_letter_code
_entity_poly.pdbx_strand_id
1 'polypeptide(L)'
;MNVELQINNSISPRARFVSWAPSPCRIRVTNPSGATTPTVNLQITARLVTGGGAVVFRRGTTGAFSSSLTLPVPINGTSVPFFIAGRFGRPSVNNGDVRIEARFGTTLVGMIPVMVRVRKNANALTTGERNRFVAAFAQLNNQGLGRFVDFRNMHTAASDPEAHRAPGFLPWHRAYLLDLERELQAIDPSVALPYWRFDQPAPNLFTLDFIGVSDPIGTVQFSAANPLRFWVTDGVQGVNRRPLNNWNPATQGAPGILTEAQTLALGGASNLYRLFRDMEGNPHGTAHIRFGGSISQISTAAKDPLFFLLHCNVDRLWAKWQQQKGRFDQAQAASYDSNLPAGNRIGHNLPDTMWPWNGVTTPPRPSPAPGGPLASSPTATAPGPQPRVRDCLDYHGTINAVARMGFDYDDVPF
;
A
#
# COMPACT_ATOMS: atom_id res chain seq x y z
N MET A 1 -13.81 23.71 28.11
CA MET A 1 -14.04 22.31 27.72
C MET A 1 -12.85 21.82 26.92
N ASN A 2 -12.42 20.55 27.12
CA ASN A 2 -11.41 19.88 26.29
C ASN A 2 -11.93 18.53 25.82
N VAL A 3 -11.53 18.11 24.62
CA VAL A 3 -11.88 16.81 24.07
C VAL A 3 -10.64 16.07 23.59
N GLU A 4 -10.72 14.75 23.61
CA GLU A 4 -9.74 13.84 23.01
C GLU A 4 -10.32 13.27 21.71
N LEU A 5 -9.51 13.35 20.65
CA LEU A 5 -9.79 12.76 19.35
C LEU A 5 -8.87 11.55 19.13
N GLN A 6 -9.45 10.44 18.73
CA GLN A 6 -8.73 9.21 18.37
C GLN A 6 -8.93 8.93 16.88
N ILE A 7 -7.84 8.66 16.17
CA ILE A 7 -7.82 8.23 14.76
C ILE A 7 -7.38 6.76 14.72
N ASN A 8 -8.06 5.92 13.96
CA ASN A 8 -7.86 4.47 13.95
C ASN A 8 -7.95 3.88 15.38
N ASN A 9 -8.91 4.40 16.19
CA ASN A 9 -9.12 4.06 17.60
C ASN A 9 -7.90 4.27 18.51
N SER A 10 -6.99 5.17 18.17
CA SER A 10 -5.74 5.44 18.90
C SER A 10 -5.43 6.92 19.00
N ILE A 11 -4.76 7.31 20.10
CA ILE A 11 -4.18 8.65 20.31
C ILE A 11 -2.77 8.75 19.73
N SER A 12 -2.16 7.62 19.37
CA SER A 12 -0.78 7.56 18.88
C SER A 12 -0.58 8.41 17.63
N PRO A 13 0.50 9.20 17.52
CA PRO A 13 0.87 9.88 16.29
C PRO A 13 1.01 8.93 15.09
N ARG A 14 1.42 7.69 15.31
CA ARG A 14 1.55 6.65 14.27
C ARG A 14 0.21 6.18 13.69
N ALA A 15 -0.91 6.43 14.37
CA ALA A 15 -2.26 6.10 13.91
C ALA A 15 -2.94 7.22 13.11
N ARG A 16 -2.30 8.38 12.95
CA ARG A 16 -2.89 9.59 12.33
C ARG A 16 -2.86 9.60 10.80
N PHE A 17 -2.86 8.42 10.20
CA PHE A 17 -2.83 8.22 8.75
C PHE A 17 -4.15 7.57 8.32
N VAL A 18 -4.81 8.19 7.33
CA VAL A 18 -6.07 7.72 6.74
C VAL A 18 -5.89 7.54 5.25
N SER A 19 -6.70 6.66 4.65
CA SER A 19 -6.75 6.43 3.23
C SER A 19 -8.14 6.80 2.67
N TRP A 20 -8.49 6.34 1.47
CA TRP A 20 -9.85 6.55 0.95
C TRP A 20 -10.90 5.73 1.71
N ALA A 21 -10.51 4.54 2.17
CA ALA A 21 -11.37 3.70 2.97
C ALA A 21 -11.64 4.32 4.37
N PRO A 22 -12.87 4.20 4.91
CA PRO A 22 -13.23 4.80 6.18
C PRO A 22 -12.38 4.30 7.35
N SER A 23 -11.73 5.21 8.05
CA SER A 23 -10.96 4.96 9.26
C SER A 23 -11.82 5.14 10.50
N PRO A 24 -11.87 4.18 11.45
CA PRO A 24 -12.64 4.30 12.68
C PRO A 24 -12.00 5.34 13.61
N CYS A 25 -12.81 6.25 14.11
CA CYS A 25 -12.40 7.34 14.99
C CYS A 25 -13.30 7.40 16.22
N ARG A 26 -12.81 8.05 17.27
CA ARG A 26 -13.58 8.31 18.49
C ARG A 26 -13.34 9.72 18.99
N ILE A 27 -14.35 10.29 19.66
CA ILE A 27 -14.25 11.54 20.38
C ILE A 27 -14.85 11.39 21.77
N ARG A 28 -14.21 11.96 22.78
CA ARG A 28 -14.73 12.05 24.16
C ARG A 28 -14.40 13.39 24.79
N VAL A 29 -15.26 13.84 25.71
CA VAL A 29 -14.97 14.97 26.55
C VAL A 29 -14.02 14.53 27.67
N THR A 30 -12.90 15.24 27.84
CA THR A 30 -11.92 14.99 28.91
C THR A 30 -12.00 16.02 30.03
N ASN A 31 -12.46 17.22 29.71
CA ASN A 31 -12.76 18.26 30.68
C ASN A 31 -14.08 18.97 30.30
N PRO A 32 -15.15 18.80 31.08
CA PRO A 32 -16.48 19.32 30.79
C PRO A 32 -16.66 20.79 31.16
N SER A 33 -15.63 21.53 31.62
CA SER A 33 -15.75 22.92 32.06
C SER A 33 -16.50 23.77 31.03
N GLY A 34 -17.52 24.47 31.49
CA GLY A 34 -18.41 25.29 30.66
C GLY A 34 -19.58 24.53 30.02
N ALA A 35 -19.75 23.25 30.29
CA ALA A 35 -20.94 22.51 29.88
C ALA A 35 -22.06 22.63 30.93
N THR A 36 -23.29 22.91 30.47
CA THR A 36 -24.48 23.03 31.30
C THR A 36 -25.46 21.86 31.13
N THR A 37 -25.19 20.99 30.19
CA THR A 37 -26.04 19.84 29.86
C THR A 37 -25.22 18.54 29.90
N PRO A 38 -25.83 17.35 30.16
CA PRO A 38 -25.12 16.06 30.21
C PRO A 38 -24.55 15.62 28.85
N THR A 39 -24.97 16.26 27.76
CA THR A 39 -24.51 16.02 26.39
C THR A 39 -24.30 17.34 25.68
N VAL A 40 -23.21 17.47 24.95
CA VAL A 40 -22.87 18.64 24.13
C VAL A 40 -22.79 18.28 22.65
N ASN A 41 -23.24 19.20 21.78
CA ASN A 41 -23.09 19.04 20.34
C ASN A 41 -21.74 19.58 19.90
N LEU A 42 -20.85 18.69 19.46
CA LEU A 42 -19.54 19.06 18.95
C LEU A 42 -19.57 19.02 17.42
N GLN A 43 -19.13 20.12 16.80
CA GLN A 43 -18.91 20.19 15.36
C GLN A 43 -17.50 19.70 15.03
N ILE A 44 -17.41 18.68 14.17
CA ILE A 44 -16.15 18.14 13.65
C ILE A 44 -15.98 18.66 12.22
N THR A 45 -14.85 19.28 11.95
CA THR A 45 -14.49 19.81 10.62
C THR A 45 -13.03 19.54 10.32
N ALA A 46 -12.63 19.76 9.07
CA ALA A 46 -11.22 19.70 8.68
C ALA A 46 -10.75 21.09 8.25
N ARG A 47 -9.66 21.55 8.84
CA ARG A 47 -8.90 22.69 8.32
C ARG A 47 -7.85 22.17 7.37
N LEU A 48 -7.95 22.58 6.10
CA LEU A 48 -7.06 22.17 5.03
C LEU A 48 -5.90 23.16 4.92
N VAL A 49 -4.71 22.62 4.60
CA VAL A 49 -3.55 23.41 4.16
C VAL A 49 -3.61 23.53 2.65
N THR A 50 -3.23 24.67 2.09
CA THR A 50 -3.16 24.86 0.63
C THR A 50 -2.25 23.78 0.01
N GLY A 51 -2.75 23.08 -0.98
CA GLY A 51 -2.04 21.95 -1.62
C GLY A 51 -1.97 20.66 -0.81
N GLY A 52 -2.52 20.63 0.41
CA GLY A 52 -2.58 19.45 1.27
C GLY A 52 -3.75 18.53 0.96
N GLY A 53 -3.85 17.46 1.75
CA GLY A 53 -4.93 16.48 1.68
C GLY A 53 -6.28 17.06 2.08
N ALA A 54 -7.34 16.29 1.80
CA ALA A 54 -8.69 16.60 2.27
C ALA A 54 -9.38 15.34 2.80
N VAL A 55 -10.25 15.53 3.79
CA VAL A 55 -11.02 14.44 4.41
C VAL A 55 -12.50 14.75 4.42
N VAL A 56 -13.29 13.68 4.58
CA VAL A 56 -14.73 13.70 4.76
C VAL A 56 -15.11 12.84 5.96
N PHE A 57 -16.29 13.08 6.52
CA PHE A 57 -16.75 12.51 7.78
C PHE A 57 -18.04 11.73 7.59
N ARG A 58 -18.23 10.69 8.41
CA ARG A 58 -19.46 9.91 8.49
C ARG A 58 -19.72 9.46 9.93
N ARG A 59 -20.99 9.46 10.35
CA ARG A 59 -21.37 9.07 11.72
C ARG A 59 -21.34 7.55 11.94
N GLY A 60 -21.87 6.80 11.00
CA GLY A 60 -21.99 5.34 11.08
C GLY A 60 -21.15 4.60 10.06
N THR A 61 -21.26 3.29 10.03
CA THR A 61 -20.60 2.42 9.03
C THR A 61 -21.17 2.55 7.63
N THR A 62 -22.38 3.09 7.51
CA THR A 62 -23.12 3.31 6.26
C THR A 62 -23.55 4.78 6.13
N GLY A 63 -24.03 5.17 4.94
CA GLY A 63 -24.51 6.52 4.67
C GLY A 63 -23.46 7.40 3.96
N ALA A 64 -23.91 8.58 3.53
CA ALA A 64 -23.08 9.52 2.79
C ALA A 64 -22.02 10.20 3.67
N PHE A 65 -20.89 10.52 3.06
CA PHE A 65 -19.87 11.37 3.68
C PHE A 65 -20.23 12.86 3.52
N SER A 66 -19.83 13.66 4.50
CA SER A 66 -19.97 15.11 4.50
C SER A 66 -18.65 15.81 4.83
N SER A 67 -18.54 17.11 4.52
CA SER A 67 -17.37 17.94 4.85
C SER A 67 -17.31 18.33 6.34
N SER A 68 -18.40 18.13 7.09
CA SER A 68 -18.50 18.39 8.52
C SER A 68 -19.46 17.37 9.16
N LEU A 69 -19.34 17.20 10.48
CA LEU A 69 -20.18 16.28 11.24
C LEU A 69 -20.49 16.90 12.61
N THR A 70 -21.78 16.93 13.00
CA THR A 70 -22.17 17.28 14.35
C THR A 70 -22.49 16.01 15.15
N LEU A 71 -21.82 15.86 16.31
CA LEU A 71 -21.95 14.70 17.18
C LEU A 71 -22.45 15.13 18.57
N PRO A 72 -23.52 14.54 19.09
CA PRO A 72 -23.86 14.63 20.51
C PRO A 72 -22.86 13.78 21.32
N VAL A 73 -22.07 14.41 22.18
CA VAL A 73 -21.03 13.78 22.98
C VAL A 73 -21.35 13.94 24.45
N PRO A 74 -21.48 12.83 25.22
CA PRO A 74 -21.68 12.89 26.67
C PRO A 74 -20.49 13.53 27.38
N ILE A 75 -20.77 14.35 28.40
CA ILE A 75 -19.71 15.03 29.19
C ILE A 75 -19.07 14.13 30.25
N ASN A 76 -19.57 12.93 30.44
CA ASN A 76 -19.09 11.95 31.43
C ASN A 76 -17.85 11.15 30.96
N GLY A 77 -17.25 11.51 29.83
CA GLY A 77 -16.08 10.84 29.28
C GLY A 77 -16.38 9.65 28.37
N THR A 78 -17.65 9.29 28.15
CA THR A 78 -18.03 8.23 27.21
C THR A 78 -17.60 8.61 25.78
N SER A 79 -16.90 7.70 25.10
CA SER A 79 -16.45 7.89 23.72
C SER A 79 -17.57 7.69 22.70
N VAL A 80 -17.68 8.59 21.74
CA VAL A 80 -18.61 8.51 20.61
C VAL A 80 -17.85 8.14 19.35
N PRO A 81 -18.23 7.05 18.63
CA PRO A 81 -17.58 6.64 17.40
C PRO A 81 -18.04 7.51 16.22
N PHE A 82 -17.14 7.67 15.25
CA PHE A 82 -17.39 8.25 13.93
C PHE A 82 -16.33 7.75 12.95
N PHE A 83 -16.43 8.12 11.67
CA PHE A 83 -15.48 7.71 10.64
C PHE A 83 -14.93 8.91 9.88
N ILE A 84 -13.66 8.83 9.51
CA ILE A 84 -12.98 9.76 8.61
C ILE A 84 -12.48 8.97 7.40
N ALA A 85 -12.64 9.54 6.21
CA ALA A 85 -12.04 9.04 4.97
C ALA A 85 -11.31 10.16 4.25
N GLY A 86 -10.24 9.85 3.54
CA GLY A 86 -9.64 10.78 2.58
C GLY A 86 -10.66 11.11 1.48
N ARG A 87 -10.72 12.37 1.06
CA ARG A 87 -11.49 12.76 -0.11
C ARG A 87 -10.74 12.35 -1.36
N PHE A 88 -11.34 11.45 -2.15
CA PHE A 88 -10.74 10.97 -3.39
C PHE A 88 -10.22 12.09 -4.30
N GLY A 89 -9.02 11.90 -4.88
CA GLY A 89 -8.33 12.92 -5.67
C GLY A 89 -7.64 14.03 -4.87
N ARG A 90 -7.67 13.99 -3.52
CA ARG A 90 -7.02 14.99 -2.65
C ARG A 90 -6.14 14.32 -1.60
N PRO A 91 -5.08 13.57 -2.01
CA PRO A 91 -4.13 12.98 -1.09
C PRO A 91 -3.21 14.04 -0.47
N SER A 92 -2.69 13.75 0.71
CA SER A 92 -1.67 14.56 1.37
C SER A 92 -0.32 14.48 0.65
N VAL A 93 0.47 15.54 0.78
CA VAL A 93 1.88 15.58 0.36
C VAL A 93 2.83 15.61 1.54
N ASN A 94 2.35 16.11 2.71
CA ASN A 94 3.13 16.19 3.93
C ASN A 94 2.38 15.58 5.11
N ASN A 95 3.14 15.10 6.09
CA ASN A 95 2.57 14.64 7.35
C ASN A 95 1.84 15.77 8.07
N GLY A 96 0.59 15.52 8.49
CA GLY A 96 -0.22 16.46 9.25
C GLY A 96 -0.73 17.68 8.46
N ASP A 97 -0.79 17.60 7.13
CA ASP A 97 -1.30 18.69 6.28
C ASP A 97 -2.85 18.80 6.26
N VAL A 98 -3.54 17.98 7.03
CA VAL A 98 -4.96 18.11 7.36
C VAL A 98 -5.10 18.20 8.88
N ARG A 99 -5.86 19.17 9.40
CA ARG A 99 -6.14 19.29 10.84
C ARG A 99 -7.61 19.03 11.09
N ILE A 100 -7.91 17.99 11.86
CA ILE A 100 -9.29 17.72 12.33
C ILE A 100 -9.52 18.58 13.54
N GLU A 101 -10.55 19.44 13.49
CA GLU A 101 -10.96 20.34 14.58
C GLU A 101 -12.30 19.88 15.16
N ALA A 102 -12.39 19.90 16.48
CA ALA A 102 -13.64 19.77 17.23
C ALA A 102 -13.98 21.11 17.88
N ARG A 103 -15.19 21.60 17.66
CA ARG A 103 -15.67 22.89 18.18
C ARG A 103 -16.94 22.71 18.99
N PHE A 104 -17.02 23.47 20.08
CA PHE A 104 -18.25 23.70 20.85
C PHE A 104 -18.70 25.14 20.60
N GLY A 105 -19.78 25.31 19.84
CA GLY A 105 -20.09 26.62 19.25
C GLY A 105 -18.95 27.11 18.36
N THR A 106 -18.45 28.31 18.64
CA THR A 106 -17.28 28.92 17.93
C THR A 106 -15.94 28.53 18.54
N THR A 107 -15.92 27.94 19.75
CA THR A 107 -14.70 27.65 20.51
C THR A 107 -14.07 26.36 20.04
N LEU A 108 -12.77 26.38 19.70
CA LEU A 108 -11.96 25.18 19.42
C LEU A 108 -11.69 24.44 20.74
N VAL A 109 -12.14 23.20 20.87
CA VAL A 109 -12.02 22.38 22.08
C VAL A 109 -11.11 21.18 21.91
N GLY A 110 -10.74 20.84 20.67
CA GLY A 110 -9.77 19.80 20.35
C GLY A 110 -9.31 19.88 18.91
N MET A 111 -8.07 19.44 18.66
CA MET A 111 -7.48 19.39 17.32
C MET A 111 -6.48 18.24 17.21
N ILE A 112 -6.46 17.57 16.06
CA ILE A 112 -5.48 16.53 15.74
C ILE A 112 -5.03 16.65 14.28
N PRO A 113 -3.71 16.67 13.98
CA PRO A 113 -3.22 16.60 12.62
C PRO A 113 -3.34 15.17 12.09
N VAL A 114 -3.71 15.03 10.82
CA VAL A 114 -3.76 13.74 10.09
C VAL A 114 -3.13 13.88 8.70
N MET A 115 -2.80 12.76 8.09
CA MET A 115 -2.32 12.67 6.73
C MET A 115 -3.22 11.72 5.92
N VAL A 116 -3.65 12.14 4.74
CA VAL A 116 -4.29 11.26 3.75
C VAL A 116 -3.18 10.58 2.96
N ARG A 117 -2.78 9.39 3.42
CA ARG A 117 -1.66 8.62 2.88
C ARG A 117 -2.16 7.54 1.93
N VAL A 118 -1.73 7.63 0.67
CA VAL A 118 -2.06 6.67 -0.39
C VAL A 118 -0.84 6.38 -1.25
N ARG A 119 -0.81 5.23 -1.90
CA ARG A 119 0.18 4.86 -2.91
C ARG A 119 -0.03 5.70 -4.16
N LYS A 120 1.03 6.35 -4.64
CA LYS A 120 0.98 7.30 -5.78
C LYS A 120 1.85 6.85 -6.92
N ASN A 121 1.54 7.35 -8.12
CA ASN A 121 2.42 7.19 -9.27
C ASN A 121 3.81 7.77 -8.96
N ALA A 122 4.84 6.92 -9.04
CA ALA A 122 6.22 7.30 -8.76
C ALA A 122 6.69 8.47 -9.62
N ASN A 123 6.20 8.56 -10.87
CA ASN A 123 6.53 9.65 -11.78
C ASN A 123 5.89 11.00 -11.39
N ALA A 124 4.92 11.01 -10.47
CA ALA A 124 4.18 12.21 -10.03
C ALA A 124 4.47 12.61 -8.57
N LEU A 125 5.39 11.93 -7.89
CA LEU A 125 5.77 12.29 -6.53
C LEU A 125 6.41 13.68 -6.47
N THR A 126 6.09 14.42 -5.42
CA THR A 126 6.86 15.62 -5.07
C THR A 126 8.28 15.22 -4.64
N THR A 127 9.22 16.16 -4.72
CA THR A 127 10.58 15.94 -4.23
C THR A 127 10.62 15.48 -2.78
N GLY A 128 9.76 16.03 -1.92
CA GLY A 128 9.66 15.64 -0.51
C GLY A 128 9.19 14.20 -0.33
N GLU A 129 8.16 13.76 -1.04
CA GLU A 129 7.65 12.38 -1.01
C GLU A 129 8.68 11.39 -1.50
N ARG A 130 9.30 11.69 -2.66
CA ARG A 130 10.39 10.88 -3.23
C ARG A 130 11.54 10.70 -2.23
N ASN A 131 12.03 11.80 -1.66
CA ASN A 131 13.18 11.77 -0.77
C ASN A 131 12.87 10.99 0.52
N ARG A 132 11.66 11.13 1.11
CA ARG A 132 11.25 10.32 2.27
C ARG A 132 11.21 8.84 1.94
N PHE A 133 10.61 8.45 0.80
CA PHE A 133 10.58 7.06 0.36
C PHE A 133 11.98 6.48 0.19
N VAL A 134 12.84 7.17 -0.58
CA VAL A 134 14.22 6.73 -0.86
C VAL A 134 15.03 6.60 0.44
N ALA A 135 14.90 7.56 1.37
CA ALA A 135 15.59 7.52 2.65
C ALA A 135 15.13 6.35 3.52
N ALA A 136 13.81 6.13 3.64
CA ALA A 136 13.27 5.01 4.41
C ALA A 136 13.68 3.66 3.80
N PHE A 137 13.70 3.55 2.47
CA PHE A 137 14.06 2.32 1.78
C PHE A 137 15.56 2.00 1.93
N ALA A 138 16.43 3.01 1.80
CA ALA A 138 17.85 2.85 2.06
C ALA A 138 18.15 2.50 3.53
N GLN A 139 17.41 3.08 4.47
CA GLN A 139 17.55 2.76 5.89
C GLN A 139 17.11 1.32 6.21
N LEU A 140 16.06 0.83 5.56
CA LEU A 140 15.63 -0.57 5.69
C LEU A 140 16.70 -1.52 5.12
N ASN A 141 17.39 -1.13 4.06
CA ASN A 141 18.43 -1.92 3.41
C ASN A 141 19.70 -1.99 4.30
N ASN A 142 20.61 -1.07 4.16
CA ASN A 142 21.94 -1.15 4.76
C ASN A 142 22.32 0.04 5.64
N GLN A 143 21.58 1.14 5.60
CA GLN A 143 21.89 2.37 6.34
C GLN A 143 21.22 2.44 7.72
N GLY A 144 20.89 1.29 8.32
CA GLY A 144 20.27 1.25 9.63
C GLY A 144 19.88 -0.15 10.05
N LEU A 145 18.71 -0.63 9.60
CA LEU A 145 18.14 -1.88 10.10
C LEU A 145 18.70 -3.13 9.43
N GLY A 146 19.14 -3.04 8.16
CA GLY A 146 19.62 -4.20 7.39
C GLY A 146 18.53 -5.26 7.08
N ARG A 147 17.27 -5.00 7.39
CA ARG A 147 16.17 -5.97 7.30
C ARG A 147 15.69 -6.22 5.88
N PHE A 148 16.13 -5.46 4.91
CA PHE A 148 15.79 -5.69 3.52
C PHE A 148 16.23 -7.09 3.03
N VAL A 149 17.21 -7.70 3.66
CA VAL A 149 17.64 -9.07 3.36
C VAL A 149 16.48 -10.08 3.45
N ASP A 150 15.55 -9.90 4.38
CA ASP A 150 14.37 -10.76 4.50
C ASP A 150 13.50 -10.66 3.25
N PHE A 151 13.19 -9.44 2.80
CA PHE A 151 12.42 -9.19 1.58
C PHE A 151 13.14 -9.72 0.33
N ARG A 152 14.46 -9.55 0.25
CA ARG A 152 15.26 -10.14 -0.82
C ARG A 152 15.12 -11.67 -0.86
N ASN A 153 15.10 -12.32 0.30
CA ASN A 153 15.06 -13.77 0.43
C ASN A 153 13.63 -14.35 0.31
N MET A 154 12.59 -13.55 0.49
CA MET A 154 11.22 -13.97 0.23
C MET A 154 10.94 -14.22 -1.25
N HIS A 155 11.64 -13.56 -2.17
CA HIS A 155 11.41 -13.68 -3.62
C HIS A 155 12.64 -14.30 -4.32
N THR A 156 12.65 -15.62 -4.38
CA THR A 156 13.75 -16.43 -4.94
C THR A 156 13.19 -17.56 -5.81
N ALA A 157 14.07 -18.35 -6.44
CA ALA A 157 13.64 -19.54 -7.18
C ALA A 157 12.91 -20.56 -6.29
N ALA A 158 13.23 -20.63 -5.00
CA ALA A 158 12.58 -21.55 -4.07
C ALA A 158 11.12 -21.12 -3.74
N SER A 159 10.82 -19.84 -3.74
CA SER A 159 9.46 -19.32 -3.49
C SER A 159 8.58 -19.25 -4.75
N ASP A 160 9.17 -19.41 -5.94
CA ASP A 160 8.48 -19.31 -7.23
C ASP A 160 7.17 -20.13 -7.30
N PRO A 161 7.11 -21.39 -6.81
CA PRO A 161 5.86 -22.17 -6.86
C PRO A 161 4.70 -21.58 -6.05
N GLU A 162 4.95 -20.81 -5.00
CA GLU A 162 3.89 -20.12 -4.24
C GLU A 162 3.61 -18.70 -4.73
N ALA A 163 4.63 -18.01 -5.22
CA ALA A 163 4.51 -16.62 -5.62
C ALA A 163 4.06 -16.43 -7.08
N HIS A 164 4.15 -17.46 -7.94
CA HIS A 164 3.93 -17.33 -9.39
C HIS A 164 3.15 -18.48 -10.00
N ARG A 165 2.66 -18.25 -11.25
CA ARG A 165 2.04 -19.25 -12.16
C ARG A 165 0.81 -19.96 -11.60
N ALA A 166 0.18 -19.37 -10.58
CA ALA A 166 -0.96 -19.95 -9.91
C ALA A 166 -1.85 -18.83 -9.31
N PRO A 167 -3.06 -19.15 -8.83
CA PRO A 167 -3.97 -18.14 -8.31
C PRO A 167 -3.40 -17.25 -7.20
N GLY A 168 -2.47 -17.75 -6.40
CA GLY A 168 -1.81 -16.99 -5.32
C GLY A 168 -0.91 -15.85 -5.76
N PHE A 169 -0.59 -15.69 -7.05
CA PHE A 169 0.30 -14.64 -7.55
C PHE A 169 -0.06 -13.25 -7.01
N LEU A 170 -1.28 -12.78 -7.26
CA LEU A 170 -1.69 -11.43 -6.83
C LEU A 170 -1.84 -11.30 -5.30
N PRO A 171 -2.50 -12.22 -4.57
CA PRO A 171 -2.57 -12.17 -3.12
C PRO A 171 -1.20 -12.21 -2.43
N TRP A 172 -0.30 -13.09 -2.90
CA TRP A 172 1.04 -13.20 -2.33
C TRP A 172 1.83 -11.90 -2.48
N HIS A 173 1.84 -11.32 -3.68
CA HIS A 173 2.54 -10.06 -3.93
C HIS A 173 1.89 -8.88 -3.18
N ARG A 174 0.57 -8.85 -3.02
CA ARG A 174 -0.11 -7.85 -2.17
C ARG A 174 0.35 -7.91 -0.73
N ALA A 175 0.42 -9.11 -0.14
CA ALA A 175 0.92 -9.30 1.22
C ALA A 175 2.41 -8.91 1.33
N TYR A 176 3.21 -9.27 0.36
CA TYR A 176 4.64 -8.98 0.29
C TYR A 176 4.92 -7.46 0.24
N LEU A 177 4.20 -6.75 -0.62
CA LEU A 177 4.28 -5.29 -0.70
C LEU A 177 3.79 -4.61 0.58
N LEU A 178 2.72 -5.13 1.18
CA LEU A 178 2.17 -4.59 2.42
C LEU A 178 3.13 -4.76 3.59
N ASP A 179 3.79 -5.90 3.69
CA ASP A 179 4.79 -6.18 4.72
C ASP A 179 5.97 -5.20 4.61
N LEU A 180 6.54 -5.04 3.40
CA LEU A 180 7.57 -4.05 3.14
C LEU A 180 7.11 -2.63 3.49
N GLU A 181 5.91 -2.25 3.05
CA GLU A 181 5.38 -0.91 3.29
C GLU A 181 5.22 -0.62 4.79
N ARG A 182 4.77 -1.59 5.58
CA ARG A 182 4.65 -1.46 7.04
C ARG A 182 6.01 -1.32 7.72
N GLU A 183 7.03 -2.01 7.26
CA GLU A 183 8.41 -1.82 7.73
C GLU A 183 8.96 -0.43 7.36
N LEU A 184 8.69 0.06 6.15
CA LEU A 184 9.03 1.44 5.77
C LEU A 184 8.28 2.47 6.64
N GLN A 185 7.02 2.21 6.98
CA GLN A 185 6.22 3.05 7.86
C GLN A 185 6.64 2.99 9.33
N ALA A 186 7.33 1.93 9.74
CA ALA A 186 7.97 1.90 11.06
C ALA A 186 9.17 2.86 11.13
N ILE A 187 9.84 3.12 10.01
CA ILE A 187 10.93 4.09 9.86
C ILE A 187 10.36 5.50 9.72
N ASP A 188 9.53 5.73 8.69
CA ASP A 188 8.83 7.00 8.45
C ASP A 188 7.34 6.72 8.19
N PRO A 189 6.45 7.03 9.16
CA PRO A 189 5.02 6.74 9.03
C PRO A 189 4.32 7.47 7.87
N SER A 190 4.94 8.50 7.31
CA SER A 190 4.38 9.25 6.17
C SER A 190 4.61 8.60 4.81
N VAL A 191 5.43 7.55 4.76
CA VAL A 191 5.77 6.85 3.51
C VAL A 191 4.65 5.92 3.08
N ALA A 192 4.34 5.95 1.78
CA ALA A 192 3.58 4.93 1.08
C ALA A 192 4.40 4.41 -0.09
N LEU A 193 4.21 3.14 -0.46
CA LEU A 193 4.91 2.52 -1.57
C LEU A 193 4.47 3.17 -2.89
N PRO A 194 5.36 3.79 -3.68
CA PRO A 194 4.98 4.33 -4.97
C PRO A 194 4.88 3.21 -6.01
N TYR A 195 4.09 3.44 -7.07
CA TYR A 195 3.97 2.49 -8.18
C TYR A 195 4.54 3.06 -9.49
N TRP A 196 5.14 2.20 -10.30
CA TRP A 196 5.61 2.54 -11.63
C TRP A 196 4.61 2.13 -12.71
N ARG A 197 4.00 3.09 -13.40
CA ARG A 197 3.20 2.85 -14.60
C ARG A 197 4.10 2.46 -15.77
N PHE A 198 4.38 1.19 -15.90
CA PHE A 198 5.30 0.65 -16.90
C PHE A 198 4.74 0.72 -18.35
N ASP A 199 3.44 0.94 -18.51
CA ASP A 199 2.78 1.19 -19.78
C ASP A 199 2.95 2.64 -20.30
N GLN A 200 3.60 3.50 -19.54
CA GLN A 200 3.79 4.92 -19.86
C GLN A 200 5.24 5.37 -19.63
N PRO A 201 5.68 6.44 -20.33
CA PRO A 201 6.93 7.11 -20.00
C PRO A 201 7.00 7.58 -18.54
N ALA A 202 8.18 7.44 -17.91
CA ALA A 202 8.38 7.81 -16.52
C ALA A 202 9.67 8.64 -16.32
N PRO A 203 9.75 9.87 -16.89
CA PRO A 203 10.96 10.68 -16.87
C PRO A 203 11.42 11.09 -15.46
N ASN A 204 10.49 11.25 -14.52
CA ASN A 204 10.82 11.65 -13.15
C ASN A 204 11.22 10.47 -12.27
N LEU A 205 10.93 9.22 -12.69
CA LEU A 205 11.30 8.01 -11.96
C LEU A 205 12.73 7.59 -12.25
N PHE A 206 13.10 7.51 -13.54
CA PHE A 206 14.43 7.06 -13.99
C PHE A 206 15.43 8.22 -14.01
N THR A 207 15.68 8.79 -12.83
CA THR A 207 16.62 9.90 -12.60
C THR A 207 17.68 9.52 -11.58
N LEU A 208 18.82 10.21 -11.59
CA LEU A 208 19.90 10.02 -10.61
C LEU A 208 19.41 10.21 -9.17
N ASP A 209 18.40 11.06 -8.97
CA ASP A 209 17.84 11.38 -7.64
C ASP A 209 16.77 10.43 -7.17
N PHE A 210 16.30 9.49 -7.99
CA PHE A 210 15.26 8.55 -7.60
C PHE A 210 15.74 7.10 -7.74
N ILE A 211 15.25 6.37 -8.77
CA ILE A 211 15.55 4.92 -8.94
C ILE A 211 16.86 4.69 -9.73
N GLY A 212 17.55 5.76 -10.07
CA GLY A 212 18.82 5.76 -10.78
C GLY A 212 18.69 5.62 -12.30
N VAL A 213 19.78 5.86 -12.97
CA VAL A 213 19.93 5.75 -14.43
C VAL A 213 20.91 4.63 -14.74
N SER A 214 20.50 3.66 -15.56
CA SER A 214 21.36 2.54 -15.96
C SER A 214 22.39 3.01 -17.00
N ASP A 215 23.65 2.65 -16.80
CA ASP A 215 24.68 2.78 -17.82
C ASP A 215 24.57 1.63 -18.86
N PRO A 216 25.33 1.71 -19.97
CA PRO A 216 25.27 0.70 -21.02
C PRO A 216 25.65 -0.73 -20.58
N ILE A 217 26.45 -0.87 -19.53
CA ILE A 217 26.89 -2.18 -19.02
C ILE A 217 26.00 -2.72 -17.89
N GLY A 218 25.00 -1.93 -17.47
CA GLY A 218 23.99 -2.36 -16.52
C GLY A 218 24.19 -1.92 -15.07
N THR A 219 25.19 -1.07 -14.78
CA THR A 219 25.34 -0.45 -13.47
C THR A 219 24.41 0.74 -13.35
N VAL A 220 23.61 0.78 -12.29
CA VAL A 220 22.73 1.92 -12.03
C VAL A 220 23.50 3.02 -11.31
N GLN A 221 23.46 4.21 -11.90
CA GLN A 221 24.09 5.42 -11.38
C GLN A 221 23.08 6.23 -10.55
N PHE A 222 23.57 6.78 -9.44
CA PHE A 222 22.79 7.64 -8.54
C PHE A 222 23.56 8.96 -8.30
N SER A 223 22.82 10.02 -7.98
CA SER A 223 23.45 11.27 -7.53
C SER A 223 24.12 11.07 -6.15
N ALA A 224 25.05 11.95 -5.82
CA ALA A 224 25.75 11.92 -4.54
C ALA A 224 24.78 12.06 -3.34
N ALA A 225 23.64 12.72 -3.52
CA ALA A 225 22.62 12.92 -2.49
C ALA A 225 21.64 11.74 -2.36
N ASN A 226 21.59 10.83 -3.33
CA ASN A 226 20.68 9.71 -3.30
C ASN A 226 21.24 8.56 -2.44
N PRO A 227 20.60 8.20 -1.30
CA PRO A 227 21.14 7.16 -0.43
C PRO A 227 21.09 5.75 -1.04
N LEU A 228 20.31 5.50 -2.11
CA LEU A 228 20.32 4.23 -2.83
C LEU A 228 21.67 3.95 -3.54
N ARG A 229 22.56 4.93 -3.65
CA ARG A 229 23.94 4.68 -4.13
C ARG A 229 24.71 3.68 -3.27
N PHE A 230 24.27 3.49 -2.02
CA PHE A 230 24.86 2.52 -1.09
C PHE A 230 24.05 1.23 -0.98
N TRP A 231 23.11 0.99 -1.91
CA TRP A 231 22.27 -0.20 -1.93
C TRP A 231 23.12 -1.47 -1.95
N VAL A 232 22.81 -2.41 -1.07
CA VAL A 232 23.54 -3.69 -0.94
C VAL A 232 22.54 -4.84 -0.94
N THR A 233 22.79 -5.87 -1.74
CA THR A 233 22.08 -7.14 -1.70
C THR A 233 23.07 -8.29 -1.84
N ASP A 234 22.89 -9.35 -1.03
CA ASP A 234 23.76 -10.53 -1.01
C ASP A 234 25.27 -10.16 -0.84
N GLY A 235 25.56 -9.11 -0.06
CA GLY A 235 26.92 -8.60 0.16
C GLY A 235 27.53 -7.80 -1.02
N VAL A 236 26.78 -7.56 -2.08
CA VAL A 236 27.23 -6.81 -3.25
C VAL A 236 26.59 -5.43 -3.27
N GLN A 237 27.42 -4.38 -3.34
CA GLN A 237 26.96 -3.00 -3.47
C GLN A 237 26.58 -2.68 -4.94
N GLY A 238 25.52 -1.90 -5.09
CA GLY A 238 25.02 -1.41 -6.37
C GLY A 238 23.79 -2.18 -6.86
N VAL A 239 23.20 -1.65 -7.93
CA VAL A 239 22.04 -2.22 -8.61
C VAL A 239 22.45 -2.57 -10.04
N ASN A 240 22.18 -3.81 -10.44
CA ASN A 240 22.42 -4.26 -11.81
C ASN A 240 21.09 -4.28 -12.58
N ARG A 241 20.90 -3.28 -13.44
CA ARG A 241 19.71 -3.11 -14.28
C ARG A 241 20.12 -2.45 -15.60
N ARG A 242 19.88 -3.10 -16.71
CA ARG A 242 20.24 -2.62 -18.05
C ARG A 242 18.99 -2.61 -18.95
N PRO A 243 18.63 -1.48 -19.58
CA PRO A 243 17.60 -1.44 -20.62
C PRO A 243 18.00 -2.34 -21.80
N LEU A 244 16.99 -3.01 -22.40
CA LEU A 244 17.18 -3.88 -23.57
C LEU A 244 16.98 -3.07 -24.85
N ASN A 245 17.75 -3.39 -25.92
CA ASN A 245 17.54 -2.93 -27.30
C ASN A 245 17.29 -1.42 -27.44
N ASN A 246 18.13 -0.59 -26.83
CA ASN A 246 18.02 0.88 -26.84
C ASN A 246 16.69 1.42 -26.25
N TRP A 247 15.91 0.59 -25.59
CA TRP A 247 14.70 1.06 -24.90
C TRP A 247 15.07 2.03 -23.77
N ASN A 248 14.36 3.17 -23.75
CA ASN A 248 14.51 4.18 -22.70
C ASN A 248 13.21 4.27 -21.86
N PRO A 249 13.22 3.75 -20.63
CA PRO A 249 12.02 3.76 -19.79
C PRO A 249 11.56 5.16 -19.36
N ALA A 250 12.44 6.17 -19.44
CA ALA A 250 12.08 7.56 -19.16
C ALA A 250 11.20 8.19 -20.24
N THR A 251 11.37 7.76 -21.51
CA THR A 251 10.71 8.41 -22.66
C THR A 251 9.72 7.54 -23.41
N GLN A 252 9.72 6.21 -23.23
CA GLN A 252 8.97 5.30 -24.10
C GLN A 252 7.90 4.44 -23.40
N GLY A 253 8.03 4.17 -22.10
CA GLY A 253 7.33 3.04 -21.50
C GLY A 253 7.84 1.70 -22.06
N ALA A 254 7.31 0.54 -21.57
CA ALA A 254 7.80 -0.76 -22.01
C ALA A 254 7.17 -1.19 -23.36
N PRO A 255 7.92 -1.31 -24.46
CA PRO A 255 7.37 -1.70 -25.77
C PRO A 255 6.72 -3.09 -25.73
N GLY A 256 5.56 -3.24 -26.37
CA GLY A 256 4.81 -4.51 -26.42
C GLY A 256 4.15 -4.93 -25.10
N ILE A 257 4.14 -4.05 -24.10
CA ILE A 257 3.39 -4.24 -22.87
C ILE A 257 1.91 -3.91 -23.08
N LEU A 258 1.02 -4.64 -22.41
CA LEU A 258 -0.39 -4.29 -22.41
C LEU A 258 -0.59 -2.95 -21.68
N THR A 259 -1.38 -2.07 -22.28
CA THR A 259 -1.83 -0.84 -21.63
C THR A 259 -2.72 -1.18 -20.42
N GLU A 260 -2.95 -0.20 -19.54
CA GLU A 260 -3.87 -0.35 -18.43
C GLU A 260 -5.26 -0.80 -18.88
N ALA A 261 -5.80 -0.19 -19.93
CA ALA A 261 -7.13 -0.53 -20.45
C ALA A 261 -7.21 -1.98 -20.97
N GLN A 262 -6.18 -2.44 -21.68
CA GLN A 262 -6.08 -3.82 -22.15
C GLN A 262 -5.94 -4.82 -20.98
N THR A 263 -5.15 -4.46 -19.97
CA THR A 263 -4.97 -5.30 -18.75
C THR A 263 -6.28 -5.43 -17.99
N LEU A 264 -7.01 -4.34 -17.78
CA LEU A 264 -8.30 -4.35 -17.08
C LEU A 264 -9.39 -5.13 -17.83
N ALA A 265 -9.21 -5.37 -19.13
CA ALA A 265 -10.10 -6.17 -19.96
C ALA A 265 -9.79 -7.69 -19.92
N LEU A 266 -8.65 -8.12 -19.36
CA LEU A 266 -8.24 -9.53 -19.33
C LEU A 266 -9.24 -10.47 -18.62
N GLY A 267 -10.05 -9.95 -17.70
CA GLY A 267 -11.11 -10.73 -17.03
C GLY A 267 -12.19 -11.29 -17.96
N GLY A 268 -12.18 -10.91 -19.23
CA GLY A 268 -13.18 -11.31 -20.22
C GLY A 268 -14.58 -10.76 -19.91
N ALA A 269 -15.60 -11.21 -20.66
CA ALA A 269 -16.98 -10.74 -20.49
C ALA A 269 -17.56 -11.01 -19.10
N SER A 270 -17.16 -12.12 -18.46
CA SER A 270 -17.61 -12.50 -17.11
C SER A 270 -16.76 -11.92 -15.97
N ASN A 271 -15.72 -11.16 -16.29
CA ASN A 271 -14.79 -10.55 -15.34
C ASN A 271 -14.28 -11.56 -14.30
N LEU A 272 -13.66 -12.64 -14.79
CA LEU A 272 -13.17 -13.75 -13.97
C LEU A 272 -11.72 -13.50 -13.53
N TYR A 273 -11.43 -13.71 -12.25
CA TYR A 273 -10.08 -13.61 -11.70
C TYR A 273 -9.07 -14.50 -12.44
N ARG A 274 -9.44 -15.74 -12.75
CA ARG A 274 -8.56 -16.71 -13.44
C ARG A 274 -8.08 -16.23 -14.82
N LEU A 275 -8.86 -15.38 -15.51
CA LEU A 275 -8.46 -14.73 -16.77
C LEU A 275 -7.68 -13.44 -16.50
N PHE A 276 -8.13 -12.66 -15.49
CA PHE A 276 -7.44 -11.41 -15.14
C PHE A 276 -6.00 -11.66 -14.68
N ARG A 277 -5.74 -12.72 -13.93
CA ARG A 277 -4.40 -13.04 -13.45
C ARG A 277 -3.39 -13.39 -14.57
N ASP A 278 -3.83 -13.58 -15.82
CA ASP A 278 -2.94 -13.74 -16.98
C ASP A 278 -2.09 -12.47 -17.22
N MET A 279 -2.44 -11.36 -16.55
CA MET A 279 -1.56 -10.20 -16.44
C MET A 279 -0.17 -10.53 -15.87
N GLU A 280 0.00 -11.66 -15.20
CA GLU A 280 1.30 -12.15 -14.75
C GLU A 280 2.28 -12.31 -15.92
N GLY A 281 1.83 -12.80 -17.07
CA GLY A 281 2.65 -12.90 -18.29
C GLY A 281 2.87 -11.53 -18.94
N ASN A 282 1.78 -10.84 -19.29
CA ASN A 282 1.80 -9.51 -19.86
C ASN A 282 0.62 -8.70 -19.29
N PRO A 283 0.85 -7.60 -18.59
CA PRO A 283 2.02 -6.71 -18.63
C PRO A 283 3.18 -7.02 -17.67
N HIS A 284 2.98 -7.80 -16.59
CA HIS A 284 3.99 -7.95 -15.53
C HIS A 284 5.30 -8.57 -16.02
N GLY A 285 5.28 -9.79 -16.55
CA GLY A 285 6.49 -10.46 -17.05
C GLY A 285 7.17 -9.67 -18.17
N THR A 286 6.39 -9.03 -19.04
CA THR A 286 6.92 -8.15 -20.08
C THR A 286 7.66 -6.95 -19.48
N ALA A 287 7.14 -6.34 -18.41
CA ALA A 287 7.82 -5.23 -17.74
C ALA A 287 9.19 -5.66 -17.17
N HIS A 288 9.27 -6.84 -16.57
CA HIS A 288 10.51 -7.41 -16.06
C HIS A 288 11.58 -7.61 -17.15
N ILE A 289 11.21 -8.29 -18.23
CA ILE A 289 12.16 -8.67 -19.29
C ILE A 289 12.52 -7.53 -20.24
N ARG A 290 11.93 -6.34 -20.11
CA ARG A 290 12.38 -5.12 -20.82
C ARG A 290 13.65 -4.54 -20.24
N PHE A 291 14.09 -5.06 -19.10
CA PHE A 291 15.41 -4.81 -18.54
C PHE A 291 16.29 -6.04 -18.66
N GLY A 292 17.60 -5.85 -18.70
CA GLY A 292 18.58 -6.88 -18.35
C GLY A 292 18.98 -6.74 -16.88
N GLY A 293 19.77 -7.68 -16.40
CA GLY A 293 20.27 -7.68 -15.02
C GLY A 293 19.32 -8.33 -14.02
N SER A 294 19.38 -7.90 -12.75
CA SER A 294 18.71 -8.58 -11.65
C SER A 294 17.20 -8.66 -11.82
N ILE A 295 16.58 -7.58 -12.23
CA ILE A 295 15.10 -7.45 -12.32
C ILE A 295 14.46 -8.39 -13.36
N SER A 296 15.23 -8.86 -14.34
CA SER A 296 14.73 -9.73 -15.42
C SER A 296 14.65 -11.21 -15.04
N GLN A 297 15.11 -11.59 -13.85
CA GLN A 297 15.17 -12.98 -13.41
C GLN A 297 14.40 -13.14 -12.09
N ILE A 298 13.47 -14.09 -12.02
CA ILE A 298 12.65 -14.32 -10.82
C ILE A 298 13.51 -14.45 -9.56
N SER A 299 14.58 -15.26 -9.63
CA SER A 299 15.45 -15.52 -8.48
C SER A 299 16.23 -14.30 -7.96
N THR A 300 16.34 -13.25 -8.75
CA THR A 300 17.14 -12.05 -8.41
C THR A 300 16.38 -10.74 -8.51
N ALA A 301 15.15 -10.75 -9.00
CA ALA A 301 14.39 -9.54 -9.30
C ALA A 301 14.26 -8.60 -8.09
N ALA A 302 14.03 -9.16 -6.91
CA ALA A 302 13.90 -8.39 -5.67
C ALA A 302 15.22 -7.73 -5.18
N LYS A 303 16.38 -7.99 -5.83
CA LYS A 303 17.61 -7.24 -5.56
C LYS A 303 17.54 -5.80 -6.06
N ASP A 304 16.70 -5.53 -7.05
CA ASP A 304 16.54 -4.21 -7.64
C ASP A 304 15.39 -3.46 -6.93
N PRO A 305 15.61 -2.27 -6.37
CA PRO A 305 14.55 -1.45 -5.76
C PRO A 305 13.34 -1.21 -6.68
N LEU A 306 13.54 -1.15 -7.99
CA LEU A 306 12.47 -0.97 -8.98
C LEU A 306 11.43 -2.10 -8.94
N PHE A 307 11.81 -3.30 -8.51
CA PHE A 307 10.92 -4.45 -8.37
C PHE A 307 9.66 -4.10 -7.58
N PHE A 308 9.81 -3.42 -6.45
CA PHE A 308 8.68 -3.08 -5.57
C PHE A 308 7.75 -2.05 -6.20
N LEU A 309 8.27 -1.11 -6.98
CA LEU A 309 7.46 -0.12 -7.70
C LEU A 309 6.72 -0.77 -8.88
N LEU A 310 7.35 -1.74 -9.54
CA LEU A 310 6.76 -2.54 -10.61
C LEU A 310 5.58 -3.37 -10.06
N HIS A 311 5.82 -4.14 -8.99
CA HIS A 311 4.78 -4.96 -8.37
C HIS A 311 3.70 -4.13 -7.69
N CYS A 312 4.02 -2.94 -7.16
CA CYS A 312 3.03 -2.01 -6.67
C CYS A 312 2.05 -1.57 -7.78
N ASN A 313 2.51 -1.44 -9.04
CA ASN A 313 1.60 -1.21 -10.17
C ASN A 313 0.80 -2.47 -10.56
N VAL A 314 1.38 -3.65 -10.42
CA VAL A 314 0.66 -4.93 -10.60
C VAL A 314 -0.51 -5.02 -9.60
N ASP A 315 -0.26 -4.75 -8.32
CA ASP A 315 -1.28 -4.72 -7.27
C ASP A 315 -2.31 -3.59 -7.49
N ARG A 316 -1.87 -2.42 -7.96
CA ARG A 316 -2.77 -1.32 -8.33
C ARG A 316 -3.73 -1.72 -9.47
N LEU A 317 -3.24 -2.39 -10.49
CA LEU A 317 -4.06 -2.89 -11.59
C LEU A 317 -5.10 -3.89 -11.08
N TRP A 318 -4.72 -4.78 -10.17
CA TRP A 318 -5.66 -5.69 -9.51
C TRP A 318 -6.69 -4.93 -8.67
N ALA A 319 -6.25 -4.00 -7.83
CA ALA A 319 -7.14 -3.15 -7.03
C ALA A 319 -8.15 -2.38 -7.90
N LYS A 320 -7.69 -1.83 -9.01
CA LYS A 320 -8.54 -1.10 -9.97
C LYS A 320 -9.55 -2.02 -10.66
N TRP A 321 -9.11 -3.22 -11.08
CA TRP A 321 -10.00 -4.22 -11.62
C TRP A 321 -11.04 -4.68 -10.59
N GLN A 322 -10.63 -4.96 -9.35
CA GLN A 322 -11.54 -5.31 -8.26
C GLN A 322 -12.60 -4.23 -8.04
N GLN A 323 -12.19 -2.97 -7.99
CA GLN A 323 -13.09 -1.83 -7.79
C GLN A 323 -14.08 -1.68 -8.95
N GLN A 324 -13.61 -1.74 -10.19
CA GLN A 324 -14.46 -1.57 -11.38
C GLN A 324 -15.45 -2.72 -11.59
N LYS A 325 -15.11 -3.93 -11.12
CA LYS A 325 -15.87 -5.16 -11.36
C LYS A 325 -16.58 -5.70 -10.12
N GLY A 326 -16.46 -5.03 -8.97
CA GLY A 326 -17.02 -5.47 -7.70
C GLY A 326 -16.45 -6.83 -7.25
N ARG A 327 -15.14 -7.05 -7.37
CA ARG A 327 -14.48 -8.32 -7.12
C ARG A 327 -13.74 -8.38 -5.77
N PHE A 328 -14.39 -7.95 -4.71
CA PHE A 328 -13.86 -7.99 -3.34
C PHE A 328 -14.37 -9.19 -2.52
N ASP A 329 -15.54 -9.74 -2.88
CA ASP A 329 -16.22 -10.76 -2.12
C ASP A 329 -15.64 -12.16 -2.42
N GLN A 330 -15.06 -12.79 -1.40
CA GLN A 330 -14.52 -14.15 -1.48
C GLN A 330 -15.60 -15.23 -1.73
N ALA A 331 -16.87 -14.93 -1.46
CA ALA A 331 -17.98 -15.86 -1.74
C ALA A 331 -18.34 -15.91 -3.23
N GLN A 332 -17.90 -14.94 -4.02
CA GLN A 332 -18.12 -14.92 -5.47
C GLN A 332 -16.99 -15.66 -6.18
N ALA A 333 -17.30 -16.76 -6.88
CA ALA A 333 -16.31 -17.53 -7.65
C ALA A 333 -15.55 -16.68 -8.71
N ALA A 334 -16.15 -15.59 -9.20
CA ALA A 334 -15.49 -14.69 -10.13
C ALA A 334 -14.41 -13.81 -9.49
N SER A 335 -14.45 -13.61 -8.15
CA SER A 335 -13.48 -12.79 -7.43
C SER A 335 -12.15 -13.50 -7.21
N TYR A 336 -12.16 -14.82 -7.17
CA TYR A 336 -10.95 -15.64 -7.00
C TYR A 336 -11.16 -17.06 -7.52
N ASP A 337 -10.13 -17.61 -8.16
CA ASP A 337 -10.11 -18.98 -8.65
C ASP A 337 -9.58 -19.92 -7.57
N SER A 338 -10.48 -20.52 -6.81
CA SER A 338 -10.12 -21.43 -5.71
C SER A 338 -10.14 -22.91 -6.12
N ASN A 339 -10.45 -23.23 -7.39
CA ASN A 339 -10.66 -24.59 -7.87
C ASN A 339 -9.38 -25.19 -8.46
N LEU A 340 -8.27 -25.14 -7.72
CA LEU A 340 -7.12 -25.95 -8.06
C LEU A 340 -7.31 -27.37 -7.51
N PRO A 341 -6.92 -28.42 -8.27
CA PRO A 341 -6.95 -29.79 -7.76
C PRO A 341 -6.24 -29.87 -6.41
N ALA A 342 -6.84 -30.56 -5.45
CA ALA A 342 -6.21 -30.88 -4.18
C ALA A 342 -4.86 -31.57 -4.43
N GLY A 343 -3.85 -31.20 -3.69
CA GLY A 343 -2.48 -31.74 -3.82
C GLY A 343 -1.48 -30.62 -4.07
N ASN A 344 -0.35 -30.66 -3.44
CA ASN A 344 0.90 -29.88 -3.57
C ASN A 344 0.86 -28.37 -3.92
N ARG A 345 -0.30 -27.73 -4.04
CA ARG A 345 -0.45 -26.31 -4.33
C ARG A 345 -0.95 -25.53 -3.11
N ILE A 346 -0.13 -25.51 -2.07
CA ILE A 346 -0.38 -24.75 -0.84
C ILE A 346 -0.11 -23.27 -1.15
N GLY A 347 -0.88 -22.37 -0.54
CA GLY A 347 -0.76 -20.93 -0.72
C GLY A 347 -1.58 -20.37 -1.89
N HIS A 348 -2.45 -21.19 -2.52
CA HIS A 348 -3.22 -20.81 -3.70
C HIS A 348 -4.74 -20.89 -3.51
N ASN A 349 -5.23 -21.55 -2.46
CA ASN A 349 -6.65 -21.61 -2.16
C ASN A 349 -7.02 -20.56 -1.12
N LEU A 350 -8.27 -20.10 -1.13
CA LEU A 350 -8.76 -19.06 -0.20
C LEU A 350 -8.40 -19.28 1.28
N PRO A 351 -8.54 -20.51 1.85
CA PRO A 351 -8.21 -20.76 3.25
C PRO A 351 -6.72 -20.90 3.55
N ASP A 352 -5.87 -21.06 2.51
CA ASP A 352 -4.46 -21.33 2.69
C ASP A 352 -3.75 -20.11 3.32
N THR A 353 -2.88 -20.38 4.29
CA THR A 353 -1.90 -19.41 4.76
C THR A 353 -0.78 -19.27 3.72
N MET A 354 -0.13 -18.11 3.67
CA MET A 354 0.93 -17.84 2.70
C MET A 354 2.31 -17.91 3.35
N TRP A 355 3.25 -18.54 2.66
CA TRP A 355 4.67 -18.52 3.00
C TRP A 355 5.25 -17.12 2.65
N PRO A 356 6.17 -16.52 3.43
CA PRO A 356 6.83 -17.10 4.61
C PRO A 356 6.13 -16.77 5.94
N TRP A 357 5.10 -15.95 5.95
CA TRP A 357 4.48 -15.36 7.16
C TRP A 357 3.89 -16.39 8.12
N ASN A 358 3.59 -17.59 7.65
CA ASN A 358 3.08 -18.69 8.48
C ASN A 358 4.16 -19.47 9.22
N GLY A 359 5.45 -19.15 9.00
CA GLY A 359 6.60 -19.83 9.62
C GLY A 359 6.81 -21.28 9.18
N VAL A 360 6.06 -21.79 8.18
CA VAL A 360 6.16 -23.17 7.73
C VAL A 360 7.32 -23.34 6.77
N THR A 361 8.29 -24.19 7.13
CA THR A 361 9.48 -24.48 6.34
C THR A 361 9.54 -25.94 5.86
N THR A 362 8.54 -26.75 6.23
CA THR A 362 8.46 -28.16 5.82
C THR A 362 8.02 -28.26 4.36
N PRO A 363 8.70 -29.04 3.52
CA PRO A 363 8.28 -29.25 2.14
C PRO A 363 6.80 -29.65 2.01
N PRO A 364 6.08 -29.18 0.98
CA PRO A 364 6.61 -28.52 -0.24
C PRO A 364 6.92 -27.01 -0.12
N ARG A 365 6.88 -26.43 1.09
CA ARG A 365 7.19 -25.01 1.31
C ARG A 365 8.69 -24.74 1.25
N PRO A 366 9.12 -23.53 0.79
CA PRO A 366 10.53 -23.16 0.81
C PRO A 366 11.12 -23.16 2.23
N SER A 367 12.41 -23.42 2.34
CA SER A 367 13.17 -23.35 3.59
C SER A 367 14.50 -22.62 3.33
N PRO A 368 14.94 -21.70 4.23
CA PRO A 368 14.26 -21.22 5.42
C PRO A 368 13.09 -20.25 5.09
N ALA A 369 12.21 -20.00 6.08
CA ALA A 369 11.20 -18.94 6.01
C ALA A 369 11.80 -17.64 6.59
N PRO A 370 12.15 -16.63 5.76
CA PRO A 370 12.70 -15.38 6.24
C PRO A 370 11.62 -14.46 6.82
N GLY A 371 12.01 -13.49 7.64
CA GLY A 371 11.18 -12.38 8.09
C GLY A 371 10.26 -12.66 9.27
N GLY A 372 9.59 -13.79 9.32
CA GLY A 372 8.59 -14.10 10.34
C GLY A 372 7.19 -13.57 10.03
N PRO A 373 6.35 -13.27 11.06
CA PRO A 373 4.99 -12.79 10.87
C PRO A 373 4.94 -11.44 10.12
N LEU A 374 3.86 -11.22 9.35
CA LEU A 374 3.63 -9.96 8.65
C LEU A 374 3.63 -8.79 9.64
N ALA A 375 4.33 -7.72 9.31
CA ALA A 375 4.49 -6.55 10.15
C ALA A 375 3.14 -5.95 10.56
N SER A 376 3.03 -5.48 11.80
CA SER A 376 1.83 -4.84 12.31
C SER A 376 1.68 -3.41 11.79
N SER A 377 0.45 -2.88 11.83
CA SER A 377 0.17 -1.49 11.47
C SER A 377 -0.68 -0.81 12.54
N PRO A 378 -0.37 0.44 12.90
CA PRO A 378 -1.22 1.22 13.79
C PRO A 378 -2.49 1.77 13.11
N THR A 379 -2.62 1.61 11.79
CA THR A 379 -3.74 2.16 11.00
C THR A 379 -4.72 1.10 10.53
N ALA A 380 -4.35 -0.19 10.57
CA ALA A 380 -5.21 -1.30 10.15
C ALA A 380 -4.81 -2.59 10.86
N THR A 381 -5.79 -3.42 11.21
CA THR A 381 -5.57 -4.71 11.88
C THR A 381 -5.50 -5.89 10.91
N ALA A 382 -6.02 -5.72 9.69
CA ALA A 382 -5.98 -6.73 8.64
C ALA A 382 -4.83 -6.47 7.64
N PRO A 383 -4.31 -7.55 7.02
CA PRO A 383 -4.46 -8.91 7.46
C PRO A 383 -3.74 -9.14 8.79
N GLY A 384 -4.06 -10.22 9.48
CA GLY A 384 -3.33 -10.62 10.68
C GLY A 384 -1.89 -11.02 10.38
N PRO A 385 -1.12 -11.42 11.42
CA PRO A 385 0.31 -11.72 11.29
C PRO A 385 0.63 -12.92 10.37
N GLN A 386 -0.34 -13.78 10.13
CA GLN A 386 -0.24 -14.93 9.20
C GLN A 386 -1.35 -14.82 8.16
N PRO A 387 -1.17 -14.00 7.11
CA PRO A 387 -2.20 -13.74 6.12
C PRO A 387 -2.57 -15.01 5.36
N ARG A 388 -3.86 -15.14 5.08
CA ARG A 388 -4.41 -16.13 4.15
C ARG A 388 -4.68 -15.47 2.80
N VAL A 389 -4.76 -16.27 1.75
CA VAL A 389 -5.11 -15.79 0.40
C VAL A 389 -6.38 -14.93 0.43
N ARG A 390 -7.45 -15.41 1.11
CA ARG A 390 -8.73 -14.69 1.23
C ARG A 390 -8.64 -13.34 1.92
N ASP A 391 -7.69 -13.17 2.85
CA ASP A 391 -7.53 -11.93 3.61
C ASP A 391 -7.03 -10.79 2.71
N CYS A 392 -6.47 -11.13 1.54
CA CYS A 392 -5.97 -10.17 0.56
C CYS A 392 -7.02 -9.69 -0.47
N LEU A 393 -8.25 -10.24 -0.47
CA LEU A 393 -9.26 -9.87 -1.48
C LEU A 393 -9.93 -8.53 -1.16
N ASP A 394 -10.47 -8.37 0.06
CA ASP A 394 -11.22 -7.18 0.48
C ASP A 394 -10.30 -6.13 1.12
N TYR A 395 -9.26 -5.71 0.38
CA TYR A 395 -8.24 -4.80 0.93
C TYR A 395 -8.79 -3.43 1.37
N HIS A 396 -9.87 -2.98 0.77
CA HIS A 396 -10.59 -1.75 1.12
C HIS A 396 -11.49 -1.91 2.36
N GLY A 397 -11.90 -3.15 2.72
CA GLY A 397 -12.98 -3.37 3.68
C GLY A 397 -14.36 -3.03 3.11
N THR A 398 -14.55 -3.25 1.80
CA THR A 398 -15.81 -2.97 1.09
C THR A 398 -16.92 -3.92 1.52
N ILE A 399 -16.59 -5.20 1.70
CA ILE A 399 -17.52 -6.23 2.17
C ILE A 399 -17.52 -6.28 3.70
N ASN A 400 -16.33 -6.22 4.30
CA ASN A 400 -16.16 -6.25 5.74
C ASN A 400 -15.17 -5.15 6.17
N ALA A 401 -15.67 -4.12 6.84
CA ALA A 401 -14.88 -2.95 7.24
C ALA A 401 -13.62 -3.31 8.07
N VAL A 402 -13.60 -4.44 8.78
CA VAL A 402 -12.42 -4.89 9.54
C VAL A 402 -11.35 -5.55 8.66
N ALA A 403 -11.68 -5.90 7.41
CA ALA A 403 -10.73 -6.46 6.45
C ALA A 403 -9.81 -5.38 5.83
N ARG A 404 -10.09 -4.10 6.06
CA ARG A 404 -9.31 -2.98 5.53
C ARG A 404 -7.83 -3.12 5.88
N MET A 405 -6.98 -3.14 4.85
CA MET A 405 -5.53 -3.36 4.98
C MET A 405 -4.74 -2.07 5.26
N GLY A 406 -5.37 -0.89 5.13
CA GLY A 406 -4.79 0.41 5.49
C GLY A 406 -3.96 1.09 4.41
N PHE A 407 -4.08 0.66 3.17
CA PHE A 407 -3.51 1.32 1.99
C PHE A 407 -4.57 1.53 0.91
N ASP A 408 -4.35 2.50 0.03
CA ASP A 408 -5.14 2.79 -1.16
C ASP A 408 -4.24 3.34 -2.26
N TYR A 409 -4.76 3.42 -3.48
CA TYR A 409 -4.08 4.00 -4.63
C TYR A 409 -4.71 5.34 -5.00
N ASP A 410 -3.89 6.32 -5.42
CA ASP A 410 -4.34 7.67 -5.75
C ASP A 410 -5.41 7.75 -6.84
N ASP A 411 -5.51 6.74 -7.70
CA ASP A 411 -6.47 6.65 -8.81
C ASP A 411 -7.47 5.49 -8.72
N VAL A 412 -7.60 4.86 -7.54
CA VAL A 412 -8.61 3.82 -7.26
C VAL A 412 -9.53 4.31 -6.13
N PRO A 413 -10.78 4.72 -6.42
CA PRO A 413 -11.70 5.18 -5.39
C PRO A 413 -12.17 4.04 -4.48
N PHE A 414 -12.60 4.42 -3.25
CA PHE A 414 -13.30 3.54 -2.31
C PHE A 414 -14.77 3.37 -2.69
#